data_fa10ab73a13e0a67bcf2b9a67a03dfbc
#
_entry.id   fa10ab73a13e0a67bcf2b9a67a03dfbc
#
_cell.length_a   1.000
_cell.length_b   1.000
_cell.length_c   1.000
_cell.angle_alpha   90.00
_cell.angle_beta   90.00
_cell.angle_gamma   90.00
#
_symmetry.space_group_name_H-M   'P 1'
#
loop_
_entity.id
_entity.type
_entity.pdbx_description
1 polymer ?
#
loop_
_entity_poly.entity_id
_entity_poly.type
_entity_poly.pdbx_seq_one_letter_code
_entity_poly.pdbx_strand_id
1 'polypeptide(L)'
;EERYQKLLKKEQEIEAETRRVEATHIGANAKVQACLEEHGSTSLKTSASLAELIRRPELSYEALGEIDTERPNLPADVCEEVNINIKYAGYLERQMKQVEQFRKMERKKIPADLDYETVPSLRTEARQKLSMYRPESIGQASRLAGVSPADVSVLLVYLASTGSRGEK
;
A
#
# COMPACT_ATOMS: atom_id res chain seq x y z
N GLU A 1 -8.97 -17.26 -37.89
CA GLU A 1 -7.62 -16.66 -38.00
C GLU A 1 -7.66 -15.12 -37.75
N GLU A 2 -8.53 -14.41 -38.43
CA GLU A 2 -8.68 -12.94 -38.30
C GLU A 2 -9.03 -12.50 -36.87
N ARG A 3 -9.90 -13.25 -36.20
CA ARG A 3 -10.30 -12.97 -34.81
C ARG A 3 -9.15 -13.16 -33.82
N TYR A 4 -8.32 -14.16 -34.06
CA TYR A 4 -7.12 -14.43 -33.25
C TYR A 4 -6.06 -13.34 -33.44
N GLN A 5 -5.86 -12.87 -34.66
CA GLN A 5 -4.94 -11.76 -34.93
C GLN A 5 -5.39 -10.44 -34.29
N LYS A 6 -6.69 -10.16 -34.27
CA LYS A 6 -7.26 -8.99 -33.57
C LYS A 6 -7.03 -9.07 -32.06
N LEU A 7 -7.17 -10.27 -31.47
CA LEU A 7 -6.91 -10.47 -30.04
C LEU A 7 -5.43 -10.23 -29.69
N LEU A 8 -4.52 -10.84 -30.45
CA LEU A 8 -3.09 -10.65 -30.26
C LEU A 8 -2.66 -9.21 -30.38
N LYS A 9 -3.21 -8.49 -31.37
CA LYS A 9 -2.94 -7.06 -31.54
C LYS A 9 -3.41 -6.27 -30.34
N LYS A 10 -4.61 -6.54 -29.85
CA LYS A 10 -5.16 -5.87 -28.66
C LYS A 10 -4.27 -6.11 -27.43
N GLU A 11 -3.85 -7.34 -27.19
CA GLU A 11 -2.94 -7.68 -26.08
C GLU A 11 -1.61 -6.94 -26.16
N GLN A 12 -1.03 -6.85 -27.37
CA GLN A 12 0.21 -6.11 -27.59
C GLN A 12 0.05 -4.59 -27.33
N GLU A 13 -1.06 -4.01 -27.78
CA GLU A 13 -1.39 -2.60 -27.56
C GLU A 13 -1.55 -2.30 -26.07
N ILE A 14 -2.26 -3.16 -25.32
CA ILE A 14 -2.43 -3.05 -23.87
C ILE A 14 -1.07 -3.12 -23.16
N GLU A 15 -0.24 -4.11 -23.51
CA GLU A 15 1.07 -4.28 -22.89
C GLU A 15 2.01 -3.10 -23.17
N ALA A 16 2.06 -2.64 -24.41
CA ALA A 16 2.89 -1.52 -24.80
C ALA A 16 2.48 -0.22 -24.10
N GLU A 17 1.17 0.06 -24.04
CA GLU A 17 0.65 1.24 -23.38
C GLU A 17 0.82 1.19 -21.85
N THR A 18 0.62 0.03 -21.25
CA THR A 18 0.89 -0.17 -19.81
C THR A 18 2.36 0.16 -19.49
N ARG A 19 3.30 -0.35 -20.24
CA ARG A 19 4.73 -0.02 -20.08
C ARG A 19 5.00 1.46 -20.28
N ARG A 20 4.37 2.09 -21.29
CA ARG A 20 4.55 3.52 -21.55
C ARG A 20 4.11 4.37 -20.37
N VAL A 21 2.93 4.15 -19.81
CA VAL A 21 2.42 4.95 -18.69
C VAL A 21 3.19 4.70 -17.37
N GLU A 22 3.79 3.53 -17.22
CA GLU A 22 4.70 3.24 -16.10
C GLU A 22 6.04 3.97 -16.23
N ALA A 23 6.53 4.13 -17.44
CA ALA A 23 7.81 4.77 -17.72
C ALA A 23 7.73 6.29 -17.92
N THR A 24 6.55 6.83 -18.26
CA THR A 24 6.35 8.25 -18.55
C THR A 24 6.10 9.03 -17.28
N HIS A 25 7.00 9.96 -16.95
CA HIS A 25 6.89 10.86 -15.81
C HIS A 25 6.44 12.24 -16.24
N ILE A 26 5.55 12.84 -15.48
CA ILE A 26 5.11 14.22 -15.66
C ILE A 26 5.48 15.07 -14.46
N GLY A 27 5.91 16.31 -14.76
CA GLY A 27 6.31 17.26 -13.72
C GLY A 27 5.12 17.97 -13.07
N ALA A 28 5.37 18.57 -11.92
CA ALA A 28 4.39 19.34 -11.16
C ALA A 28 4.20 20.77 -11.73
N ASN A 29 3.86 20.88 -13.01
CA ASN A 29 3.58 22.18 -13.66
C ASN A 29 2.13 22.63 -13.45
N ALA A 30 1.84 23.89 -13.81
CA ALA A 30 0.52 24.50 -13.60
C ALA A 30 -0.63 23.74 -14.29
N LYS A 31 -0.42 23.21 -15.49
CA LYS A 31 -1.42 22.45 -16.25
C LYS A 31 -1.75 21.13 -15.56
N VAL A 32 -0.72 20.44 -15.07
CA VAL A 32 -0.86 19.18 -14.32
C VAL A 32 -1.61 19.43 -13.00
N GLN A 33 -1.23 20.48 -12.27
CA GLN A 33 -1.91 20.83 -11.00
C GLN A 33 -3.39 21.18 -11.22
N ALA A 34 -3.71 21.93 -12.27
CA ALA A 34 -5.10 22.26 -12.62
C ALA A 34 -5.92 21.01 -12.94
N CYS A 35 -5.38 20.08 -13.71
CA CYS A 35 -6.04 18.81 -14.01
C CYS A 35 -6.29 17.98 -12.73
N LEU A 36 -5.30 17.92 -11.82
CA LEU A 36 -5.46 17.21 -10.55
C LEU A 36 -6.53 17.85 -9.66
N GLU A 37 -6.55 19.16 -9.57
CA GLU A 37 -7.53 19.93 -8.79
C GLU A 37 -8.94 19.72 -9.32
N GLU A 38 -9.13 19.76 -10.64
CA GLU A 38 -10.43 19.53 -11.30
C GLU A 38 -11.03 18.16 -10.95
N HIS A 39 -10.18 17.15 -10.79
CA HIS A 39 -10.59 15.79 -10.39
C HIS A 39 -10.56 15.56 -8.87
N GLY A 40 -10.39 16.62 -8.07
CA GLY A 40 -10.33 16.50 -6.61
C GLY A 40 -9.14 15.72 -6.09
N SER A 41 -8.06 15.64 -6.86
CA SER A 41 -6.84 14.92 -6.49
C SER A 41 -5.81 15.83 -5.82
N THR A 42 -4.98 15.22 -4.99
CA THR A 42 -3.89 15.94 -4.30
C THR A 42 -2.84 16.42 -5.29
N SER A 43 -2.38 17.67 -5.11
CA SER A 43 -1.31 18.27 -5.91
C SER A 43 -0.01 17.47 -5.85
N LEU A 44 0.78 17.52 -6.93
CA LEU A 44 2.12 16.94 -6.97
C LEU A 44 3.14 17.91 -6.35
N LYS A 45 4.03 17.37 -5.54
CA LYS A 45 5.23 18.09 -5.03
C LYS A 45 6.44 17.87 -5.93
N THR A 46 6.51 16.69 -6.54
CA THR A 46 7.59 16.26 -7.45
C THR A 46 6.97 15.58 -8.67
N SER A 47 7.81 15.19 -9.64
CA SER A 47 7.33 14.38 -10.77
C SER A 47 6.76 13.04 -10.31
N ALA A 48 5.76 12.56 -11.04
CA ALA A 48 5.17 11.23 -10.85
C ALA A 48 5.00 10.53 -12.20
N SER A 49 4.99 9.20 -12.20
CA SER A 49 4.62 8.46 -13.40
C SER A 49 3.12 8.57 -13.67
N LEU A 50 2.72 8.45 -14.93
CA LEU A 50 1.30 8.41 -15.29
C LEU A 50 0.59 7.26 -14.57
N ALA A 51 1.25 6.11 -14.44
CA ALA A 51 0.72 4.96 -13.72
C ALA A 51 0.44 5.27 -12.24
N GLU A 52 1.33 5.98 -11.54
CA GLU A 52 1.11 6.41 -10.15
C GLU A 52 -0.13 7.29 -10.01
N LEU A 53 -0.38 8.17 -10.97
CA LEU A 53 -1.59 9.01 -10.98
C LEU A 53 -2.84 8.19 -11.28
N ILE A 54 -2.79 7.27 -12.27
CA ILE A 54 -3.93 6.40 -12.60
C ILE A 54 -4.33 5.51 -11.40
N ARG A 55 -3.38 5.13 -10.56
CA ARG A 55 -3.64 4.34 -9.33
C ARG A 55 -4.43 5.09 -8.28
N ARG A 56 -4.53 6.42 -8.36
CA ARG A 56 -5.36 7.21 -7.44
C ARG A 56 -6.84 6.95 -7.74
N PRO A 57 -7.70 6.76 -6.70
CA PRO A 57 -9.12 6.44 -6.91
C PRO A 57 -9.88 7.47 -7.74
N GLU A 58 -9.55 8.75 -7.57
CA GLU A 58 -10.19 9.89 -8.23
C GLU A 58 -9.70 10.16 -9.66
N LEU A 59 -8.63 9.51 -10.09
CA LEU A 59 -8.05 9.66 -11.42
C LEU A 59 -8.25 8.40 -12.26
N SER A 60 -8.16 8.55 -13.57
CA SER A 60 -8.23 7.45 -14.53
C SER A 60 -7.29 7.71 -15.70
N TYR A 61 -7.05 6.67 -16.50
CA TYR A 61 -6.32 6.82 -17.76
C TYR A 61 -6.94 7.89 -18.65
N GLU A 62 -8.27 7.93 -18.76
CA GLU A 62 -8.99 8.91 -19.57
C GLU A 62 -8.84 10.35 -19.01
N ALA A 63 -8.98 10.52 -17.70
CA ALA A 63 -8.86 11.81 -17.03
C ALA A 63 -7.51 12.49 -17.26
N LEU A 64 -6.43 11.72 -17.44
CA LEU A 64 -5.09 12.24 -17.71
C LEU A 64 -4.83 12.60 -19.18
N GLY A 65 -5.84 12.45 -20.07
CA GLY A 65 -5.69 12.70 -21.50
C GLY A 65 -5.18 14.09 -21.86
N GLU A 66 -5.57 15.10 -21.11
CA GLU A 66 -5.19 16.50 -21.36
C GLU A 66 -3.73 16.81 -21.00
N ILE A 67 -3.15 16.05 -20.08
CA ILE A 67 -1.78 16.25 -19.61
C ILE A 67 -0.78 15.23 -20.18
N ASP A 68 -1.29 14.14 -20.77
CA ASP A 68 -0.47 13.12 -21.45
C ASP A 68 -0.37 13.45 -22.95
N THR A 69 0.56 14.32 -23.28
CA THR A 69 0.74 14.85 -24.64
C THR A 69 1.28 13.81 -25.64
N GLU A 70 1.86 12.73 -25.16
CA GLU A 70 2.42 11.64 -25.98
C GLU A 70 1.49 10.42 -26.09
N ARG A 71 0.25 10.58 -25.65
CA ARG A 71 -0.73 9.51 -25.68
C ARG A 71 -1.02 9.04 -27.10
N PRO A 72 -0.85 7.71 -27.39
CA PRO A 72 -1.22 7.17 -28.68
C PRO A 72 -2.75 7.13 -28.82
N ASN A 73 -3.22 7.19 -30.08
CA ASN A 73 -4.65 7.00 -30.38
C ASN A 73 -4.97 5.51 -30.40
N LEU A 74 -5.49 5.01 -29.29
CA LEU A 74 -5.83 3.60 -29.11
C LEU A 74 -7.35 3.40 -29.09
N PRO A 75 -7.85 2.20 -29.44
CA PRO A 75 -9.25 1.83 -29.28
C PRO A 75 -9.72 2.00 -27.82
N ALA A 76 -10.99 2.40 -27.65
CA ALA A 76 -11.54 2.66 -26.32
C ALA A 76 -11.47 1.43 -25.38
N ASP A 77 -11.66 0.25 -25.91
CA ASP A 77 -11.57 -1.01 -25.17
C ASP A 77 -10.13 -1.34 -24.72
N VAL A 78 -9.12 -0.90 -25.46
CA VAL A 78 -7.70 -0.99 -25.05
C VAL A 78 -7.43 0.00 -23.91
N CYS A 79 -7.89 1.24 -24.04
CA CYS A 79 -7.75 2.27 -22.99
C CYS A 79 -8.38 1.84 -21.67
N GLU A 80 -9.58 1.25 -21.73
CA GLU A 80 -10.28 0.72 -20.56
C GLU A 80 -9.50 -0.39 -19.88
N GLU A 81 -8.98 -1.35 -20.63
CA GLU A 81 -8.16 -2.45 -20.10
C GLU A 81 -6.85 -1.95 -19.47
N VAL A 82 -6.18 -0.98 -20.08
CA VAL A 82 -4.99 -0.35 -19.49
C VAL A 82 -5.33 0.27 -18.13
N ASN A 83 -6.42 1.03 -18.05
CA ASN A 83 -6.88 1.63 -16.81
C ASN A 83 -7.17 0.59 -15.72
N ILE A 84 -7.89 -0.47 -16.07
CA ILE A 84 -8.22 -1.58 -15.15
C ILE A 84 -6.94 -2.27 -14.66
N ASN A 85 -6.03 -2.60 -15.56
CA ASN A 85 -4.79 -3.31 -15.21
C ASN A 85 -3.89 -2.49 -14.28
N ILE A 86 -3.73 -1.18 -14.54
CA ILE A 86 -2.95 -0.28 -13.68
C ILE A 86 -3.59 -0.16 -12.30
N LYS A 87 -4.89 0.01 -12.21
CA LYS A 87 -5.61 0.10 -10.92
C LYS A 87 -5.56 -1.21 -10.14
N TYR A 88 -5.70 -2.34 -10.81
CA TYR A 88 -5.63 -3.66 -10.18
C TYR A 88 -4.23 -3.96 -9.64
N ALA A 89 -3.19 -3.68 -10.41
CA ALA A 89 -1.81 -3.80 -9.96
C ALA A 89 -1.53 -2.95 -8.71
N GLY A 90 -2.03 -1.71 -8.69
CA GLY A 90 -1.94 -0.84 -7.51
C GLY A 90 -2.69 -1.39 -6.29
N TYR A 91 -3.83 -2.00 -6.49
CA TYR A 91 -4.58 -2.68 -5.43
C TYR A 91 -3.79 -3.86 -4.85
N LEU A 92 -3.24 -4.74 -5.71
CA LEU A 92 -2.43 -5.88 -5.28
C LEU A 92 -1.18 -5.42 -4.51
N GLU A 93 -0.51 -4.39 -4.97
CA GLU A 93 0.67 -3.83 -4.28
C GLU A 93 0.33 -3.36 -2.87
N ARG A 94 -0.81 -2.66 -2.70
CA ARG A 94 -1.28 -2.23 -1.37
C ARG A 94 -1.59 -3.42 -0.46
N GLN A 95 -2.24 -4.47 -0.99
CA GLN A 95 -2.53 -5.68 -0.24
C GLN A 95 -1.25 -6.39 0.20
N MET A 96 -0.27 -6.50 -0.68
CA MET A 96 1.03 -7.10 -0.36
C MET A 96 1.78 -6.30 0.72
N LYS A 97 1.75 -4.97 0.66
CA LYS A 97 2.33 -4.11 1.70
C LYS A 97 1.66 -4.32 3.06
N GLN A 98 0.35 -4.43 3.10
CA GLN A 98 -0.39 -4.71 4.34
C GLN A 98 -0.02 -6.07 4.93
N VAL A 99 0.06 -7.12 4.10
CA VAL A 99 0.49 -8.46 4.52
C VAL A 99 1.92 -8.41 5.08
N GLU A 100 2.83 -7.70 4.43
CA GLU A 100 4.23 -7.58 4.87
C GLU A 100 4.33 -6.82 6.21
N GLN A 101 3.58 -5.74 6.38
CA GLN A 101 3.50 -5.01 7.65
C GLN A 101 2.96 -5.91 8.78
N PHE A 102 1.91 -6.68 8.51
CA PHE A 102 1.36 -7.63 9.45
C PHE A 102 2.40 -8.69 9.86
N ARG A 103 3.13 -9.25 8.89
CA ARG A 103 4.22 -10.21 9.15
C ARG A 103 5.34 -9.61 9.99
N LYS A 104 5.73 -8.37 9.72
CA LYS A 104 6.76 -7.65 10.53
C LYS A 104 6.30 -7.47 11.96
N MET A 105 5.06 -7.05 12.18
CA MET A 105 4.49 -6.92 13.51
C MET A 105 4.43 -8.27 14.23
N GLU A 106 4.00 -9.32 13.54
CA GLU A 106 3.89 -10.66 14.09
C GLU A 106 5.24 -11.24 14.51
N ARG A 107 6.30 -10.96 13.76
CA ARG A 107 7.68 -11.40 14.04
C ARG A 107 8.39 -10.54 15.06
N LYS A 108 7.85 -9.41 15.47
CA LYS A 108 8.49 -8.54 16.44
C LYS A 108 8.71 -9.29 17.74
N LYS A 109 9.97 -9.36 18.18
CA LYS A 109 10.36 -10.07 19.40
C LYS A 109 9.95 -9.27 20.64
N ILE A 110 9.55 -10.00 21.67
CA ILE A 110 9.32 -9.46 23.01
C ILE A 110 10.56 -9.81 23.85
N PRO A 111 11.19 -8.83 24.53
CA PRO A 111 12.29 -9.12 25.45
C PRO A 111 11.90 -10.15 26.51
N ALA A 112 12.78 -11.14 26.73
CA ALA A 112 12.51 -12.22 27.68
C ALA A 112 12.40 -11.73 29.13
N ASP A 113 13.01 -10.60 29.44
CA ASP A 113 13.03 -9.95 30.75
C ASP A 113 11.97 -8.85 30.92
N LEU A 114 11.04 -8.72 29.95
CA LEU A 114 9.97 -7.73 30.04
C LEU A 114 9.11 -7.95 31.28
N ASP A 115 9.00 -6.91 32.10
CA ASP A 115 8.07 -6.88 33.22
C ASP A 115 6.71 -6.32 32.76
N TYR A 116 5.74 -7.19 32.59
CA TYR A 116 4.40 -6.80 32.14
C TYR A 116 3.65 -5.92 33.15
N GLU A 117 4.06 -5.89 34.41
CA GLU A 117 3.49 -4.99 35.42
C GLU A 117 3.82 -3.51 35.13
N THR A 118 4.93 -3.26 34.44
CA THR A 118 5.36 -1.91 34.05
C THR A 118 4.68 -1.40 32.78
N VAL A 119 4.00 -2.25 32.04
CA VAL A 119 3.29 -1.87 30.79
C VAL A 119 1.97 -1.16 31.14
N PRO A 120 1.86 0.15 30.86
CA PRO A 120 0.63 0.89 31.17
C PRO A 120 -0.52 0.46 30.27
N SER A 121 -1.74 0.57 30.77
CA SER A 121 -2.99 0.31 30.02
C SER A 121 -3.19 -1.14 29.57
N LEU A 122 -2.39 -2.07 30.05
CA LEU A 122 -2.59 -3.50 29.80
C LEU A 122 -3.64 -4.05 30.76
N ARG A 123 -4.64 -4.76 30.24
CA ARG A 123 -5.69 -5.37 31.07
C ARG A 123 -5.10 -6.42 32.01
N THR A 124 -5.70 -6.57 33.18
CA THR A 124 -5.23 -7.50 34.23
C THR A 124 -5.13 -8.95 33.71
N GLU A 125 -6.15 -9.42 32.99
CA GLU A 125 -6.15 -10.78 32.42
C GLU A 125 -4.99 -10.97 31.41
N ALA A 126 -4.80 -10.01 30.49
CA ALA A 126 -3.72 -10.05 29.54
C ALA A 126 -2.35 -10.03 30.23
N ARG A 127 -2.18 -9.19 31.24
CA ARG A 127 -0.97 -9.11 32.06
C ARG A 127 -0.63 -10.44 32.72
N GLN A 128 -1.60 -11.09 33.34
CA GLN A 128 -1.45 -12.41 33.95
C GLN A 128 -1.05 -13.48 32.93
N LYS A 129 -1.72 -13.51 31.78
CA LYS A 129 -1.45 -14.50 30.73
C LYS A 129 -0.07 -14.29 30.12
N LEU A 130 0.30 -13.06 29.81
CA LEU A 130 1.62 -12.73 29.27
C LEU A 130 2.74 -13.04 30.25
N SER A 131 2.56 -12.75 31.52
CA SER A 131 3.53 -13.08 32.59
C SER A 131 3.69 -14.58 32.77
N MET A 132 2.61 -15.33 32.63
CA MET A 132 2.61 -16.80 32.78
C MET A 132 3.28 -17.50 31.60
N TYR A 133 2.88 -17.15 30.38
CA TYR A 133 3.32 -17.85 29.16
C TYR A 133 4.59 -17.29 28.53
N ARG A 134 4.95 -16.05 28.84
CA ARG A 134 6.15 -15.40 28.34
C ARG A 134 6.39 -15.59 26.85
N PRO A 135 5.50 -15.10 25.99
CA PRO A 135 5.62 -15.25 24.55
C PRO A 135 6.91 -14.58 24.03
N GLU A 136 7.55 -15.19 23.05
CA GLU A 136 8.81 -14.69 22.46
C GLU A 136 8.57 -13.60 21.40
N SER A 137 7.35 -13.55 20.85
CA SER A 137 6.98 -12.61 19.78
C SER A 137 5.57 -12.06 19.98
N ILE A 138 5.31 -10.94 19.32
CA ILE A 138 3.95 -10.34 19.26
C ILE A 138 2.96 -11.32 18.64
N GLY A 139 3.36 -12.09 17.62
CA GLY A 139 2.51 -13.12 17.03
C GLY A 139 2.08 -14.19 18.02
N GLN A 140 2.99 -14.67 18.85
CA GLN A 140 2.67 -15.62 19.91
C GLN A 140 1.76 -14.99 20.97
N ALA A 141 2.05 -13.75 21.37
CA ALA A 141 1.21 -13.02 22.33
C ALA A 141 -0.23 -12.86 21.84
N SER A 142 -0.44 -12.57 20.57
CA SER A 142 -1.75 -12.37 19.96
C SER A 142 -2.62 -13.65 19.94
N ARG A 143 -1.98 -14.82 19.99
CA ARG A 143 -2.67 -16.14 20.00
C ARG A 143 -3.02 -16.64 21.40
N LEU A 144 -2.60 -15.96 22.45
CA LEU A 144 -2.93 -16.32 23.82
C LEU A 144 -4.39 -16.00 24.13
N ALA A 145 -5.10 -16.96 24.69
CA ALA A 145 -6.43 -16.71 25.24
C ALA A 145 -6.35 -15.70 26.38
N GLY A 146 -7.21 -14.68 26.34
CA GLY A 146 -7.21 -13.58 27.32
C GLY A 146 -6.38 -12.36 26.90
N VAL A 147 -5.67 -12.43 25.78
CA VAL A 147 -4.97 -11.29 25.15
C VAL A 147 -5.78 -10.82 23.94
N SER A 148 -6.30 -9.60 24.00
CA SER A 148 -7.09 -8.99 22.93
C SER A 148 -6.21 -8.24 21.92
N PRO A 149 -6.73 -7.89 20.72
CA PRO A 149 -6.04 -7.01 19.80
C PRO A 149 -5.65 -5.66 20.39
N ALA A 150 -6.45 -5.12 21.33
CA ALA A 150 -6.12 -3.89 22.04
C ALA A 150 -4.89 -4.06 22.95
N ASP A 151 -4.77 -5.19 23.64
CA ASP A 151 -3.60 -5.51 24.47
C ASP A 151 -2.33 -5.65 23.61
N VAL A 152 -2.44 -6.25 22.43
CA VAL A 152 -1.33 -6.35 21.46
C VAL A 152 -0.90 -4.97 21.02
N SER A 153 -1.84 -4.08 20.72
CA SER A 153 -1.53 -2.68 20.33
C SER A 153 -0.80 -1.94 21.45
N VAL A 154 -1.21 -2.11 22.69
CA VAL A 154 -0.53 -1.54 23.88
C VAL A 154 0.90 -2.04 23.98
N LEU A 155 1.14 -3.33 23.81
CA LEU A 155 2.48 -3.91 23.81
C LEU A 155 3.35 -3.34 22.69
N LEU A 156 2.83 -3.22 21.48
CA LEU A 156 3.56 -2.67 20.33
C LEU A 156 4.00 -1.22 20.59
N VAL A 157 3.11 -0.38 21.12
CA VAL A 157 3.43 1.00 21.48
C VAL A 157 4.49 1.06 22.57
N TYR A 158 4.37 0.23 23.59
CA TYR A 158 5.32 0.18 24.69
C TYR A 158 6.73 -0.26 24.21
N LEU A 159 6.81 -1.31 23.41
CA LEU A 159 8.08 -1.80 22.86
C LEU A 159 8.74 -0.79 21.92
N ALA A 160 7.95 -0.03 21.14
CA ALA A 160 8.46 1.04 20.30
C ALA A 160 9.05 2.19 21.12
N SER A 161 8.42 2.54 22.25
CA SER A 161 8.88 3.61 23.15
C SER A 161 10.13 3.24 23.93
N THR A 162 10.30 1.98 24.29
CA THR A 162 11.47 1.47 25.05
C THR A 162 12.66 1.14 24.14
N GLY A 163 12.42 0.66 22.91
CA GLY A 163 13.47 0.40 21.92
C GLY A 163 14.26 1.66 21.52
N SER A 164 13.65 2.83 21.59
CA SER A 164 14.30 4.13 21.31
C SER A 164 15.23 4.62 22.42
N ARG A 165 15.25 3.95 23.59
CA ARG A 165 16.12 4.33 24.72
C ARG A 165 17.40 3.52 24.82
N GLY A 166 17.58 2.49 23.99
CA GLY A 166 18.75 1.58 24.02
C GLY A 166 19.87 1.92 23.04
N GLU A 167 19.71 2.94 22.18
CA GLU A 167 20.76 3.43 21.28
C GLU A 167 21.20 4.86 21.68
N LYS A 168 21.94 4.94 22.78
CA LYS A 168 22.81 6.09 23.08
C LYS A 168 24.09 5.57 23.70
#